data_5c7ad0355533c5cbfa6cf3a0212edbbd
#
_entry.id   5c7ad0355533c5cbfa6cf3a0212edbbd
#
_cell.length_a   1.000
_cell.length_b   1.000
_cell.length_c   1.000
_cell.angle_alpha   90.00
_cell.angle_beta   90.00
_cell.angle_gamma   90.00
#
_symmetry.space_group_name_H-M   'P 1'
#
loop_
_entity.id
_entity.type
_entity.pdbx_description
1 polymer ?
#
loop_
_entity_poly.entity_id
_entity_poly.type
_entity_poly.pdbx_seq_one_letter_code
_entity_poly.pdbx_strand_id
1 'polypeptide(L)'
;MTSPSDSSPVISARDLRLTLGEGEAAVEILRGIDLDVAQGETLALLGPSGSGKSSLMAVLSGLERATSGQLTVAGEDFTQLDEDALAMARRGRIGIVLQAFHLLPTMTAIENVATPLELAGIRGASGRAKEELAAVGLGHRLTHYPAQLSGGEQQRVAIARAIASRPPLIFADEPTGNLDTTTGASVEDSLFERRAETGATLIIITHDRKLAERCDRVVTLADGMIASDTKASKAA
;
A
#
# COMPACT_ATOMS: atom_id res chain seq x y z
N MET A 1 -16.66 -20.15 23.29
CA MET A 1 -15.81 -19.04 23.77
C MET A 1 -14.46 -19.22 23.13
N THR A 2 -14.26 -18.69 21.93
CA THR A 2 -12.97 -18.64 21.26
C THR A 2 -12.27 -17.37 21.72
N SER A 3 -11.15 -17.54 22.42
CA SER A 3 -10.27 -16.44 22.83
C SER A 3 -9.86 -15.63 21.59
N PRO A 4 -9.73 -14.29 21.67
CA PRO A 4 -9.15 -13.52 20.60
C PRO A 4 -7.71 -14.01 20.40
N SER A 5 -7.36 -14.37 19.17
CA SER A 5 -6.00 -14.77 18.80
C SER A 5 -5.06 -13.62 19.15
N ASP A 6 -4.14 -13.90 20.06
CA ASP A 6 -3.03 -13.04 20.49
C ASP A 6 -1.97 -13.01 19.37
N SER A 7 -2.38 -12.56 18.17
CA SER A 7 -1.48 -12.33 17.05
C SER A 7 -0.99 -10.89 17.12
N SER A 8 0.31 -10.71 17.32
CA SER A 8 0.96 -9.39 17.26
C SER A 8 0.54 -8.68 15.98
N PRO A 9 0.31 -7.35 16.05
CA PRO A 9 -0.11 -6.57 14.89
C PRO A 9 0.97 -6.63 13.79
N VAL A 10 0.53 -6.59 12.52
CA VAL A 10 1.48 -6.54 11.39
C VAL A 10 2.16 -5.18 11.27
N ILE A 11 1.51 -4.13 11.75
CA ILE A 11 2.09 -2.80 11.98
C ILE A 11 1.81 -2.39 13.41
N SER A 12 2.85 -1.90 14.10
CA SER A 12 2.74 -1.24 15.39
C SER A 12 3.56 0.05 15.37
N ALA A 13 2.88 1.17 15.48
CA ALA A 13 3.47 2.51 15.56
C ALA A 13 3.16 3.14 16.92
N ARG A 14 4.16 3.78 17.55
CA ARG A 14 4.03 4.47 18.83
C ARG A 14 4.73 5.83 18.79
N ASP A 15 3.99 6.88 19.11
CA ASP A 15 4.43 8.28 19.06
C ASP A 15 5.23 8.60 17.77
N LEU A 16 4.74 8.06 16.63
CA LEU A 16 5.45 8.15 15.37
C LEU A 16 5.39 9.58 14.83
N ARG A 17 6.55 10.17 14.56
CA ARG A 17 6.69 11.56 14.10
C ARG A 17 7.49 11.65 12.82
N LEU A 18 7.11 12.62 12.00
CA LEU A 18 7.86 12.97 10.80
C LEU A 18 7.96 14.48 10.68
N THR A 19 9.18 14.98 10.61
CA THR A 19 9.50 16.38 10.32
C THR A 19 10.30 16.43 9.04
N LEU A 20 9.88 17.23 8.07
CA LEU A 20 10.59 17.46 6.81
C LEU A 20 11.20 18.87 6.79
N GLY A 21 12.36 18.99 6.15
CA GLY A 21 13.13 20.24 6.13
C GLY A 21 14.04 20.40 7.35
N GLU A 22 14.85 21.47 7.36
CA GLU A 22 15.81 21.77 8.42
C GLU A 22 15.67 23.21 8.90
N GLY A 23 16.07 23.47 10.15
CA GLY A 23 16.08 24.81 10.76
C GLY A 23 14.69 25.45 10.74
N GLU A 24 14.62 26.71 10.29
CA GLU A 24 13.36 27.48 10.25
C GLU A 24 12.36 26.97 9.19
N ALA A 25 12.81 26.15 8.24
CA ALA A 25 11.96 25.53 7.22
C ALA A 25 11.44 24.15 7.64
N ALA A 26 11.73 23.68 8.85
CA ALA A 26 11.25 22.40 9.36
C ALA A 26 9.73 22.41 9.57
N VAL A 27 9.05 21.45 8.96
CA VAL A 27 7.59 21.28 9.09
C VAL A 27 7.30 19.91 9.68
N GLU A 28 6.62 19.89 10.82
CA GLU A 28 6.15 18.66 11.45
C GLU A 28 4.90 18.15 10.73
N ILE A 29 5.06 17.05 10.00
CA ILE A 29 4.01 16.42 9.18
C ILE A 29 3.20 15.40 9.99
N LEU A 30 3.88 14.56 10.77
CA LEU A 30 3.25 13.60 11.68
C LEU A 30 3.60 13.97 13.12
N ARG A 31 2.58 14.01 13.97
CA ARG A 31 2.63 14.63 15.31
C ARG A 31 2.31 13.63 16.43
N GLY A 32 2.93 12.45 16.38
CA GLY A 32 2.70 11.41 17.39
C GLY A 32 1.53 10.51 17.00
N ILE A 33 1.76 9.63 16.03
CA ILE A 33 0.78 8.63 15.58
C ILE A 33 0.96 7.36 16.39
N ASP A 34 -0.13 6.92 17.04
CA ASP A 34 -0.27 5.60 17.65
C ASP A 34 -1.24 4.78 16.80
N LEU A 35 -0.75 3.70 16.18
CA LEU A 35 -1.54 2.86 15.27
C LEU A 35 -1.08 1.41 15.32
N ASP A 36 -2.02 0.51 15.61
CA ASP A 36 -1.84 -0.93 15.39
C ASP A 36 -2.72 -1.38 14.24
N VAL A 37 -2.18 -2.22 13.34
CA VAL A 37 -2.94 -2.85 12.25
C VAL A 37 -2.81 -4.36 12.39
N ALA A 38 -3.94 -5.05 12.45
CA ALA A 38 -3.96 -6.50 12.54
C ALA A 38 -3.57 -7.18 11.22
N GLN A 39 -3.01 -8.38 11.31
CA GLN A 39 -2.74 -9.15 10.10
C GLN A 39 -4.05 -9.53 9.38
N GLY A 40 -4.08 -9.35 8.06
CA GLY A 40 -5.25 -9.62 7.23
C GLY A 40 -6.37 -8.59 7.37
N GLU A 41 -6.17 -7.46 8.06
CA GLU A 41 -7.11 -6.35 8.15
C GLU A 41 -7.12 -5.52 6.85
N THR A 42 -8.25 -4.94 6.50
CA THR A 42 -8.33 -3.85 5.53
C THR A 42 -8.59 -2.53 6.25
N LEU A 43 -7.71 -1.56 6.08
CA LEU A 43 -7.75 -0.27 6.74
C LEU A 43 -7.80 0.85 5.71
N ALA A 44 -8.77 1.76 5.83
CA ALA A 44 -8.82 2.99 5.07
C ALA A 44 -8.25 4.16 5.89
N LEU A 45 -7.34 4.93 5.27
CA LEU A 45 -6.86 6.20 5.79
C LEU A 45 -7.59 7.34 5.09
N LEU A 46 -8.47 8.03 5.79
CA LEU A 46 -9.20 9.21 5.34
C LEU A 46 -8.58 10.50 5.89
N GLY A 47 -8.95 11.62 5.32
CA GLY A 47 -8.61 12.95 5.81
C GLY A 47 -8.47 13.96 4.67
N PRO A 48 -8.47 15.26 4.97
CA PRO A 48 -8.30 16.31 3.96
C PRO A 48 -6.93 16.25 3.30
N SER A 49 -6.79 16.95 2.17
CA SER A 49 -5.47 17.11 1.54
C SER A 49 -4.51 17.79 2.53
N GLY A 50 -3.27 17.34 2.58
CA GLY A 50 -2.26 17.86 3.50
C GLY A 50 -2.34 17.35 4.94
N SER A 51 -3.28 16.44 5.28
CA SER A 51 -3.38 15.90 6.64
C SER A 51 -2.29 14.90 7.05
N GLY A 52 -1.37 14.55 6.14
CA GLY A 52 -0.24 13.65 6.41
C GLY A 52 -0.46 12.19 5.98
N LYS A 53 -1.55 11.84 5.26
CA LYS A 53 -1.85 10.44 4.87
C LYS A 53 -0.76 9.77 4.04
N SER A 54 -0.33 10.40 2.93
CA SER A 54 0.73 9.85 2.07
C SER A 54 2.07 9.81 2.79
N SER A 55 2.34 10.78 3.67
CA SER A 55 3.54 10.77 4.52
C SER A 55 3.49 9.64 5.54
N LEU A 56 2.33 9.41 6.18
CA LEU A 56 2.16 8.26 7.08
C LEU A 56 2.37 6.94 6.32
N MET A 57 1.77 6.80 5.14
CA MET A 57 2.00 5.61 4.30
C MET A 57 3.47 5.46 3.93
N ALA A 58 4.16 6.54 3.56
CA ALA A 58 5.58 6.49 3.21
C ALA A 58 6.42 5.98 4.39
N VAL A 59 6.14 6.44 5.61
CA VAL A 59 6.83 5.97 6.81
C VAL A 59 6.46 4.52 7.12
N LEU A 60 5.17 4.16 7.15
CA LEU A 60 4.73 2.79 7.45
C LEU A 60 5.21 1.77 6.42
N SER A 61 5.37 2.18 5.16
CA SER A 61 5.91 1.33 4.10
C SER A 61 7.45 1.34 4.06
N GLY A 62 8.12 2.15 4.86
CA GLY A 62 9.57 2.31 4.87
C GLY A 62 10.13 3.05 3.64
N LEU A 63 9.31 3.80 2.89
CA LEU A 63 9.76 4.70 1.82
C LEU A 63 10.40 5.97 2.39
N GLU A 64 10.02 6.34 3.62
CA GLU A 64 10.54 7.47 4.37
C GLU A 64 10.89 7.02 5.79
N ARG A 65 11.88 7.66 6.39
CA ARG A 65 12.26 7.40 7.78
C ARG A 65 11.45 8.28 8.73
N ALA A 66 10.95 7.69 9.81
CA ALA A 66 10.41 8.48 10.91
C ALA A 66 11.52 9.36 11.53
N THR A 67 11.16 10.58 11.93
CA THR A 67 12.07 11.45 12.67
C THR A 67 12.23 10.97 14.12
N SER A 68 11.16 10.44 14.72
CA SER A 68 11.17 9.83 16.05
C SER A 68 9.95 8.92 16.25
N GLY A 69 9.88 8.26 17.40
CA GLY A 69 8.87 7.26 17.75
C GLY A 69 9.37 5.84 17.51
N GLN A 70 8.46 4.87 17.56
CA GLN A 70 8.76 3.46 17.32
C GLN A 70 7.86 2.93 16.21
N LEU A 71 8.44 2.11 15.32
CA LEU A 71 7.70 1.50 14.22
C LEU A 71 8.18 0.06 13.99
N THR A 72 7.27 -0.89 14.19
CA THR A 72 7.48 -2.29 13.83
C THR A 72 6.56 -2.64 12.66
N VAL A 73 7.12 -3.23 11.59
CA VAL A 73 6.37 -3.64 10.39
C VAL A 73 6.72 -5.08 10.05
N ALA A 74 5.72 -5.93 9.96
CA ALA A 74 5.86 -7.36 9.67
C ALA A 74 6.93 -8.05 10.56
N GLY A 75 6.97 -7.67 11.84
CA GLY A 75 7.89 -8.20 12.85
C GLY A 75 9.31 -7.64 12.82
N GLU A 76 9.59 -6.62 12.01
CA GLU A 76 10.89 -5.97 11.92
C GLU A 76 10.82 -4.52 12.42
N ASP A 77 11.80 -4.11 13.23
CA ASP A 77 11.89 -2.74 13.77
C ASP A 77 12.43 -1.80 12.69
N PHE A 78 11.56 -0.96 12.12
CA PHE A 78 11.92 0.02 11.11
C PHE A 78 12.55 1.30 11.69
N THR A 79 12.46 1.50 13.00
CA THR A 79 12.89 2.73 13.67
C THR A 79 14.39 2.99 13.50
N GLN A 80 15.18 1.92 13.53
CA GLN A 80 16.65 1.98 13.53
C GLN A 80 17.29 1.72 12.16
N LEU A 81 16.47 1.38 11.14
CA LEU A 81 16.98 1.04 9.82
C LEU A 81 17.39 2.30 9.04
N ASP A 82 18.51 2.24 8.36
CA ASP A 82 18.89 3.21 7.32
C ASP A 82 18.12 2.96 6.01
N GLU A 83 18.32 3.79 5.00
CA GLU A 83 17.61 3.71 3.71
C GLU A 83 17.85 2.37 3.00
N ASP A 84 19.07 1.87 3.00
CA ASP A 84 19.42 0.60 2.35
C ASP A 84 18.76 -0.58 3.09
N ALA A 85 18.81 -0.58 4.42
CA ALA A 85 18.16 -1.60 5.25
C ALA A 85 16.63 -1.56 5.09
N LEU A 86 16.00 -0.37 5.04
CA LEU A 86 14.57 -0.22 4.74
C LEU A 86 14.23 -0.76 3.34
N ALA A 87 15.06 -0.49 2.33
CA ALA A 87 14.86 -1.03 0.99
C ALA A 87 14.92 -2.56 0.96
N MET A 88 15.83 -3.15 1.74
CA MET A 88 15.93 -4.61 1.90
C MET A 88 14.74 -5.18 2.68
N ALA A 89 14.29 -4.52 3.75
CA ALA A 89 13.16 -4.94 4.57
C ALA A 89 11.84 -4.95 3.77
N ARG A 90 11.65 -4.01 2.84
CA ARG A 90 10.47 -3.94 1.95
C ARG A 90 10.43 -5.06 0.92
N ARG A 91 11.59 -5.55 0.49
CA ARG A 91 11.73 -6.43 -0.66
C ARG A 91 10.92 -7.71 -0.51
N GLY A 92 9.93 -7.89 -1.38
CA GLY A 92 9.04 -9.05 -1.38
C GLY A 92 8.02 -9.10 -0.22
N ARG A 93 8.09 -8.17 0.74
CA ARG A 93 7.25 -8.13 1.96
C ARG A 93 6.22 -7.02 1.95
N ILE A 94 6.45 -5.96 1.18
CA ILE A 94 5.55 -4.80 1.08
C ILE A 94 5.25 -4.55 -0.39
N GLY A 95 3.98 -4.57 -0.77
CA GLY A 95 3.47 -4.16 -2.06
C GLY A 95 2.97 -2.73 -2.01
N ILE A 96 3.26 -1.92 -3.03
CA ILE A 96 2.82 -0.52 -3.07
C ILE A 96 2.16 -0.25 -4.42
N VAL A 97 0.93 0.26 -4.36
CA VAL A 97 0.13 0.76 -5.49
C VAL A 97 0.02 2.26 -5.33
N LEU A 98 0.46 3.03 -6.32
CA LEU A 98 0.48 4.49 -6.29
C LEU A 98 -0.51 5.08 -7.30
N GLN A 99 -1.01 6.28 -7.03
CA GLN A 99 -1.97 6.99 -7.86
C GLN A 99 -1.46 7.21 -9.31
N ALA A 100 -0.18 7.52 -9.49
CA ALA A 100 0.43 7.78 -10.80
C ALA A 100 1.01 6.52 -11.47
N PHE A 101 0.58 5.30 -11.04
CA PHE A 101 0.99 3.99 -11.52
C PHE A 101 2.50 3.70 -11.36
N HIS A 102 3.37 4.64 -11.67
CA HIS A 102 4.84 4.55 -11.63
C HIS A 102 5.37 3.27 -12.33
N LEU A 103 4.83 2.98 -13.50
CA LEU A 103 5.38 1.93 -14.35
C LEU A 103 6.66 2.43 -15.02
N LEU A 104 7.61 1.53 -15.19
CA LEU A 104 8.84 1.81 -15.91
C LEU A 104 8.50 1.90 -17.41
N PRO A 105 8.64 3.08 -18.05
CA PRO A 105 8.10 3.32 -19.39
C PRO A 105 8.84 2.55 -20.49
N THR A 106 10.07 2.13 -20.21
CA THR A 106 10.93 1.35 -21.10
C THR A 106 10.75 -0.16 -20.96
N MET A 107 9.90 -0.60 -20.03
CA MET A 107 9.60 -2.00 -19.76
C MET A 107 8.17 -2.33 -20.15
N THR A 108 7.96 -3.52 -20.69
CA THR A 108 6.63 -4.08 -20.96
C THR A 108 5.85 -4.36 -19.67
N ALA A 109 4.56 -4.67 -19.78
CA ALA A 109 3.72 -5.01 -18.62
C ALA A 109 4.30 -6.19 -17.84
N ILE A 110 4.74 -7.25 -18.53
CA ILE A 110 5.32 -8.42 -17.85
C ILE A 110 6.64 -8.09 -17.15
N GLU A 111 7.51 -7.29 -17.77
CA GLU A 111 8.78 -6.86 -17.17
C GLU A 111 8.55 -5.97 -15.96
N ASN A 112 7.58 -5.05 -16.00
CA ASN A 112 7.19 -4.23 -14.85
C ASN A 112 6.78 -5.08 -13.64
N VAL A 113 6.10 -6.20 -13.85
CA VAL A 113 5.67 -7.10 -12.77
C VAL A 113 6.78 -8.07 -12.38
N ALA A 114 7.62 -8.52 -13.31
CA ALA A 114 8.70 -9.46 -13.03
C ALA A 114 9.88 -8.84 -12.27
N THR A 115 10.22 -7.58 -12.56
CA THR A 115 11.39 -6.89 -11.98
C THR A 115 11.43 -6.94 -10.44
N PRO A 116 10.38 -6.58 -9.68
CA PRO A 116 10.44 -6.69 -8.21
C PRO A 116 10.59 -8.14 -7.72
N LEU A 117 10.08 -9.12 -8.45
CA LEU A 117 10.25 -10.53 -8.13
C LEU A 117 11.72 -10.98 -8.30
N GLU A 118 12.35 -10.55 -9.39
CA GLU A 118 13.76 -10.82 -9.68
C GLU A 118 14.66 -10.17 -8.62
N LEU A 119 14.40 -8.90 -8.29
CA LEU A 119 15.11 -8.19 -7.22
C LEU A 119 14.93 -8.86 -5.85
N ALA A 120 13.80 -9.50 -5.60
CA ALA A 120 13.53 -10.28 -4.39
C ALA A 120 14.13 -11.70 -4.46
N GLY A 121 14.81 -12.10 -5.54
CA GLY A 121 15.39 -13.42 -5.72
C GLY A 121 14.34 -14.53 -5.90
N ILE A 122 13.10 -14.19 -6.28
CA ILE A 122 12.01 -15.16 -6.46
C ILE A 122 12.20 -15.89 -7.78
N ARG A 123 12.37 -17.22 -7.70
CA ARG A 123 12.53 -18.05 -8.90
C ARG A 123 11.24 -18.08 -9.72
N GLY A 124 11.38 -18.11 -11.06
CA GLY A 124 10.23 -18.16 -11.97
C GLY A 124 9.47 -16.83 -12.07
N ALA A 125 10.14 -15.70 -11.82
CA ALA A 125 9.56 -14.35 -11.82
C ALA A 125 8.68 -14.07 -13.05
N SER A 126 9.15 -14.40 -14.26
CA SER A 126 8.38 -14.18 -15.49
C SER A 126 7.09 -15.02 -15.57
N GLY A 127 7.13 -16.29 -15.15
CA GLY A 127 5.94 -17.16 -15.08
C GLY A 127 4.91 -16.59 -14.10
N ARG A 128 5.36 -16.18 -12.93
CA ARG A 128 4.51 -15.59 -11.91
C ARG A 128 3.95 -14.24 -12.33
N ALA A 129 4.75 -13.39 -12.97
CA ALA A 129 4.28 -12.12 -13.52
C ALA A 129 3.18 -12.33 -14.58
N LYS A 130 3.30 -13.36 -15.42
CA LYS A 130 2.28 -13.74 -16.39
C LYS A 130 0.97 -14.18 -15.73
N GLU A 131 1.07 -15.00 -14.67
CA GLU A 131 -0.09 -15.45 -13.89
C GLU A 131 -0.82 -14.26 -13.24
N GLU A 132 -0.08 -13.34 -12.59
CA GLU A 132 -0.65 -12.18 -11.94
C GLU A 132 -1.29 -11.20 -12.94
N LEU A 133 -0.68 -10.98 -14.11
CA LEU A 133 -1.28 -10.17 -15.17
C LEU A 133 -2.55 -10.82 -15.73
N ALA A 134 -2.58 -12.13 -15.89
CA ALA A 134 -3.78 -12.83 -16.29
C ALA A 134 -4.91 -12.71 -15.26
N ALA A 135 -4.57 -12.79 -13.96
CA ALA A 135 -5.52 -12.65 -12.84
C ALA A 135 -6.18 -11.26 -12.78
N VAL A 136 -5.48 -10.20 -13.20
CA VAL A 136 -6.06 -8.85 -13.33
C VAL A 136 -6.64 -8.58 -14.74
N GLY A 137 -6.87 -9.62 -15.57
CA GLY A 137 -7.47 -9.52 -16.90
C GLY A 137 -6.54 -9.00 -18.00
N LEU A 138 -5.22 -9.00 -17.78
CA LEU A 138 -4.23 -8.47 -18.73
C LEU A 138 -3.36 -9.54 -19.41
N GLY A 139 -3.79 -10.80 -19.39
CA GLY A 139 -3.06 -11.89 -20.05
C GLY A 139 -2.82 -11.69 -21.56
N HIS A 140 -3.60 -10.84 -22.22
CA HIS A 140 -3.45 -10.47 -23.63
C HIS A 140 -2.57 -9.22 -23.85
N ARG A 141 -2.06 -8.57 -22.78
CA ARG A 141 -1.28 -7.34 -22.79
C ARG A 141 0.17 -7.47 -22.33
N LEU A 142 0.67 -8.69 -22.17
CA LEU A 142 1.97 -8.97 -21.55
C LEU A 142 3.14 -8.17 -22.13
N THR A 143 3.19 -8.02 -23.45
CA THR A 143 4.27 -7.36 -24.17
C THR A 143 4.01 -5.88 -24.49
N HIS A 144 2.91 -5.31 -24.00
CA HIS A 144 2.60 -3.90 -24.22
C HIS A 144 3.41 -3.02 -23.27
N TYR A 145 3.89 -1.90 -23.78
CA TYR A 145 4.53 -0.84 -23.00
C TYR A 145 3.47 0.04 -22.33
N PRO A 146 3.79 0.73 -21.23
CA PRO A 146 2.83 1.62 -20.53
C PRO A 146 2.11 2.59 -21.45
N ALA A 147 2.80 3.20 -22.43
CA ALA A 147 2.21 4.13 -23.39
C ALA A 147 1.14 3.50 -24.31
N GLN A 148 1.07 2.16 -24.39
CA GLN A 148 0.09 1.40 -25.19
C GLN A 148 -1.11 0.91 -24.36
N LEU A 149 -1.11 1.21 -23.05
CA LEU A 149 -2.13 0.78 -22.10
C LEU A 149 -3.00 1.97 -21.68
N SER A 150 -4.30 1.72 -21.53
CA SER A 150 -5.21 2.69 -20.89
C SER A 150 -4.82 2.92 -19.42
N GLY A 151 -5.29 4.01 -18.81
CA GLY A 151 -5.02 4.30 -17.39
C GLY A 151 -5.45 3.16 -16.46
N GLY A 152 -6.64 2.57 -16.70
CA GLY A 152 -7.09 1.41 -15.92
C GLY A 152 -6.26 0.15 -16.14
N GLU A 153 -5.77 -0.09 -17.39
CA GLU A 153 -4.84 -1.19 -17.64
C GLU A 153 -3.49 -0.96 -16.94
N GLN A 154 -2.96 0.27 -16.97
CA GLN A 154 -1.73 0.62 -16.26
C GLN A 154 -1.88 0.41 -14.74
N GLN A 155 -3.01 0.81 -14.16
CA GLN A 155 -3.26 0.60 -12.74
C GLN A 155 -3.38 -0.89 -12.39
N ARG A 156 -4.03 -1.71 -13.24
CA ARG A 156 -4.04 -3.17 -13.02
C ARG A 156 -2.64 -3.79 -13.15
N VAL A 157 -1.77 -3.29 -14.02
CA VAL A 157 -0.34 -3.69 -14.03
C VAL A 157 0.33 -3.31 -12.71
N ALA A 158 0.09 -2.11 -12.18
CA ALA A 158 0.66 -1.68 -10.88
C ALA A 158 0.15 -2.55 -9.72
N ILE A 159 -1.12 -2.94 -9.72
CA ILE A 159 -1.69 -3.90 -8.75
C ILE A 159 -1.01 -5.26 -8.87
N ALA A 160 -0.92 -5.81 -10.09
CA ALA A 160 -0.24 -7.09 -10.32
C ALA A 160 1.22 -7.04 -9.82
N ARG A 161 1.94 -5.96 -10.11
CA ARG A 161 3.31 -5.72 -9.64
C ARG A 161 3.41 -5.72 -8.11
N ALA A 162 2.48 -5.05 -7.44
CA ALA A 162 2.49 -4.93 -5.98
C ALA A 162 2.19 -6.28 -5.28
N ILE A 163 1.36 -7.13 -5.89
CA ILE A 163 0.88 -8.39 -5.29
C ILE A 163 1.71 -9.60 -5.71
N ALA A 164 2.46 -9.52 -6.80
CA ALA A 164 3.17 -10.65 -7.39
C ALA A 164 4.10 -11.39 -6.43
N SER A 165 4.73 -10.72 -5.47
CA SER A 165 5.54 -11.36 -4.43
C SER A 165 4.72 -12.05 -3.34
N ARG A 166 3.38 -11.92 -3.34
CA ARG A 166 2.47 -12.28 -2.24
C ARG A 166 2.90 -11.66 -0.91
N PRO A 167 3.04 -10.33 -0.86
CA PRO A 167 3.48 -9.66 0.34
C PRO A 167 2.42 -9.79 1.45
N PRO A 168 2.81 -9.88 2.72
CA PRO A 168 1.86 -9.83 3.85
C PRO A 168 1.17 -8.47 4.00
N LEU A 169 1.72 -7.41 3.39
CA LEU A 169 1.25 -6.05 3.53
C LEU A 169 1.22 -5.32 2.18
N ILE A 170 0.09 -4.68 1.87
CA ILE A 170 -0.13 -3.90 0.66
C ILE A 170 -0.57 -2.50 1.07
N PHE A 171 0.05 -1.50 0.47
CA PHE A 171 -0.38 -0.10 0.53
C PHE A 171 -0.93 0.34 -0.81
N ALA A 172 -2.01 1.13 -0.81
CA ALA A 172 -2.58 1.73 -2.00
C ALA A 172 -2.89 3.22 -1.75
N ASP A 173 -2.19 4.11 -2.45
CA ASP A 173 -2.38 5.55 -2.35
C ASP A 173 -3.26 6.02 -3.51
N GLU A 174 -4.49 6.42 -3.20
CA GLU A 174 -5.50 6.91 -4.17
C GLU A 174 -5.55 6.04 -5.43
N PRO A 175 -5.77 4.70 -5.32
CA PRO A 175 -5.56 3.75 -6.42
C PRO A 175 -6.44 3.99 -7.65
N THR A 176 -7.47 4.83 -7.54
CA THR A 176 -8.42 5.16 -8.61
C THR A 176 -8.52 6.67 -8.90
N GLY A 177 -7.71 7.48 -8.22
CA GLY A 177 -7.81 8.95 -8.29
C GLY A 177 -7.60 9.57 -9.68
N ASN A 178 -6.98 8.84 -10.62
CA ASN A 178 -6.75 9.28 -11.99
C ASN A 178 -7.65 8.58 -13.02
N LEU A 179 -8.70 7.88 -12.58
CA LEU A 179 -9.57 7.06 -13.44
C LEU A 179 -11.01 7.59 -13.44
N ASP A 180 -11.73 7.33 -14.51
CA ASP A 180 -13.17 7.52 -14.51
C ASP A 180 -13.87 6.54 -13.56
N THR A 181 -15.09 6.86 -13.15
CA THR A 181 -15.83 6.10 -12.13
C THR A 181 -16.00 4.61 -12.44
N THR A 182 -16.29 4.28 -13.73
CA THR A 182 -16.52 2.89 -14.15
C THR A 182 -15.22 2.08 -14.13
N THR A 183 -14.16 2.65 -14.68
CA THR A 183 -12.83 2.05 -14.70
C THR A 183 -12.30 1.93 -13.26
N GLY A 184 -12.51 2.96 -12.43
CA GLY A 184 -12.11 2.96 -11.02
C GLY A 184 -12.74 1.80 -10.25
N ALA A 185 -14.05 1.60 -10.35
CA ALA A 185 -14.74 0.50 -9.68
C ALA A 185 -14.15 -0.88 -10.05
N SER A 186 -13.88 -1.11 -11.34
CA SER A 186 -13.26 -2.36 -11.80
C SER A 186 -11.84 -2.57 -11.26
N VAL A 187 -11.07 -1.49 -11.11
CA VAL A 187 -9.72 -1.52 -10.54
C VAL A 187 -9.76 -1.81 -9.04
N GLU A 188 -10.71 -1.19 -8.31
CA GLU A 188 -10.94 -1.47 -6.89
C GLU A 188 -11.31 -2.93 -6.67
N ASP A 189 -12.24 -3.46 -7.46
CA ASP A 189 -12.64 -4.87 -7.38
C ASP A 189 -11.43 -5.79 -7.57
N SER A 190 -10.62 -5.54 -8.59
CA SER A 190 -9.38 -6.29 -8.81
C SER A 190 -8.43 -6.24 -7.62
N LEU A 191 -8.27 -5.08 -6.96
CA LEU A 191 -7.42 -4.93 -5.78
C LEU A 191 -7.94 -5.75 -4.60
N PHE A 192 -9.24 -5.64 -4.29
CA PHE A 192 -9.85 -6.37 -3.17
C PHE A 192 -9.89 -7.89 -3.41
N GLU A 193 -10.21 -8.34 -4.63
CA GLU A 193 -10.20 -9.76 -5.00
C GLU A 193 -8.79 -10.35 -4.84
N ARG A 194 -7.78 -9.71 -5.43
CA ARG A 194 -6.39 -10.17 -5.34
C ARG A 194 -5.88 -10.17 -3.89
N ARG A 195 -6.24 -9.15 -3.11
CA ARG A 195 -5.94 -9.11 -1.67
C ARG A 195 -6.60 -10.27 -0.93
N ALA A 196 -7.88 -10.55 -1.20
CA ALA A 196 -8.60 -11.63 -0.54
C ALA A 196 -7.99 -13.01 -0.82
N GLU A 197 -7.55 -13.26 -2.06
CA GLU A 197 -6.89 -14.51 -2.44
C GLU A 197 -5.52 -14.70 -1.76
N THR A 198 -4.80 -13.61 -1.48
CA THR A 198 -3.49 -13.68 -0.83
C THR A 198 -3.55 -13.64 0.70
N GLY A 199 -4.68 -13.19 1.27
CA GLY A 199 -4.83 -12.94 2.70
C GLY A 199 -4.00 -11.76 3.23
N ALA A 200 -3.48 -10.90 2.35
CA ALA A 200 -2.64 -9.77 2.72
C ALA A 200 -3.42 -8.73 3.54
N THR A 201 -2.73 -8.02 4.40
CA THR A 201 -3.22 -6.77 5.02
C THR A 201 -3.20 -5.67 3.97
N LEU A 202 -4.27 -4.87 3.90
CA LEU A 202 -4.38 -3.78 2.93
C LEU A 202 -4.64 -2.46 3.62
N ILE A 203 -3.80 -1.47 3.36
CA ILE A 203 -3.99 -0.09 3.80
C ILE A 203 -4.24 0.77 2.56
N ILE A 204 -5.40 1.42 2.50
CA ILE A 204 -5.81 2.29 1.39
C ILE A 204 -5.89 3.72 1.87
N ILE A 205 -5.19 4.62 1.20
CA ILE A 205 -5.43 6.05 1.31
C ILE A 205 -6.47 6.42 0.26
N THR A 206 -7.52 7.08 0.69
CA THR A 206 -8.54 7.58 -0.22
C THR A 206 -9.28 8.78 0.38
N HIS A 207 -9.90 9.57 -0.47
CA HIS A 207 -10.90 10.55 -0.09
C HIS A 207 -12.34 10.08 -0.41
N ASP A 208 -12.47 8.91 -1.09
CA ASP A 208 -13.77 8.31 -1.39
C ASP A 208 -14.28 7.49 -0.19
N ARG A 209 -15.40 7.96 0.38
CA ARG A 209 -16.07 7.29 1.51
C ARG A 209 -16.60 5.91 1.14
N LYS A 210 -17.06 5.70 -0.11
CA LYS A 210 -17.59 4.42 -0.55
C LYS A 210 -16.48 3.36 -0.59
N LEU A 211 -15.29 3.75 -1.06
CA LEU A 211 -14.12 2.87 -1.03
C LEU A 211 -13.70 2.58 0.41
N ALA A 212 -13.71 3.58 1.29
CA ALA A 212 -13.38 3.39 2.69
C ALA A 212 -14.37 2.46 3.42
N GLU A 213 -15.66 2.50 3.10
CA GLU A 213 -16.70 1.61 3.65
C GLU A 213 -16.51 0.13 3.28
N ARG A 214 -15.72 -0.17 2.24
CA ARG A 214 -15.32 -1.55 1.87
C ARG A 214 -14.27 -2.13 2.81
N CYS A 215 -13.57 -1.29 3.57
CA CYS A 215 -12.54 -1.72 4.51
C CYS A 215 -13.15 -2.18 5.84
N ASP A 216 -12.38 -2.94 6.63
CA ASP A 216 -12.82 -3.39 7.97
C ASP A 216 -12.76 -2.27 9.00
N ARG A 217 -11.90 -1.26 8.78
CA ARG A 217 -11.62 -0.15 9.68
C ARG A 217 -11.31 1.13 8.93
N VAL A 218 -11.72 2.24 9.49
CA VAL A 218 -11.48 3.59 8.95
C VAL A 218 -10.77 4.43 9.99
N VAL A 219 -9.60 4.93 9.64
CA VAL A 219 -8.81 5.89 10.43
C VAL A 219 -8.81 7.23 9.70
N THR A 220 -9.18 8.30 10.40
CA THR A 220 -9.18 9.65 9.83
C THR A 220 -8.01 10.44 10.40
N LEU A 221 -7.18 11.00 9.51
CA LEU A 221 -6.12 11.92 9.87
C LEU A 221 -6.57 13.38 9.72
N ALA A 222 -6.17 14.20 10.67
CA ALA A 222 -6.27 15.66 10.62
C ALA A 222 -4.99 16.25 11.25
N ASP A 223 -4.40 17.22 10.58
CA ASP A 223 -3.23 17.98 11.08
C ASP A 223 -2.09 17.10 11.62
N GLY A 224 -1.81 15.98 10.95
CA GLY A 224 -0.73 15.06 11.31
C GLY A 224 -1.02 14.16 12.51
N MET A 225 -2.28 14.08 12.97
CA MET A 225 -2.72 13.23 14.08
C MET A 225 -3.90 12.35 13.68
N ILE A 226 -4.15 11.27 14.42
CA ILE A 226 -5.36 10.46 14.29
C ILE A 226 -6.51 11.20 14.98
N ALA A 227 -7.47 11.66 14.18
CA ALA A 227 -8.68 12.35 14.67
C ALA A 227 -9.80 11.36 15.05
N SER A 228 -9.91 10.24 14.35
CA SER A 228 -10.85 9.16 14.67
C SER A 228 -10.34 7.81 14.15
N ASP A 229 -10.79 6.76 14.83
CA ASP A 229 -10.46 5.38 14.53
C ASP A 229 -11.71 4.53 14.79
N THR A 230 -12.32 4.03 13.74
CA THR A 230 -13.61 3.35 13.83
C THR A 230 -13.62 2.06 13.02
N LYS A 231 -14.14 0.97 13.58
CA LYS A 231 -14.46 -0.22 12.80
C LYS A 231 -15.56 0.14 11.81
N ALA A 232 -15.37 -0.20 10.54
CA ALA A 232 -16.40 0.02 9.54
C ALA A 232 -17.65 -0.79 9.90
N SER A 233 -18.80 -0.12 9.91
CA SER A 233 -20.09 -0.80 10.04
C SER A 233 -20.34 -1.51 8.70
N LYS A 234 -20.06 -2.81 8.61
CA LYS A 234 -20.47 -3.59 7.44
C LYS A 234 -21.98 -3.49 7.35
N ALA A 235 -22.48 -2.82 6.32
CA ALA A 235 -23.90 -2.88 5.99
C ALA A 235 -24.26 -4.35 5.75
N ALA A 236 -25.23 -4.85 6.51
CA ALA A 236 -25.75 -6.20 6.44
C ALA A 236 -26.49 -6.45 5.13
#